data_313298d46503ae05f7a66e848394a9e5
#
_entry.id   313298d46503ae05f7a66e848394a9e5
#
_cell.length_a   1.000
_cell.length_b   1.000
_cell.length_c   1.000
_cell.angle_alpha   90.00
_cell.angle_beta   90.00
_cell.angle_gamma   90.00
#
_symmetry.space_group_name_H-M   'P 1'
#
loop_
_entity.id
_entity.type
_entity.pdbx_description
1 polymer ?
#
loop_
_entity_poly.entity_id
_entity_poly.type
_entity_poly.pdbx_seq_one_letter_code
_entity_poly.pdbx_strand_id
1 'polypeptide(L)'
;MESLFVGATQENMVTVYSISNGNTVLTHYCSMGNQPRMKLNGSKSTEAKLVFSYIDATNVKSDRAPRMHDLTLILSDKDHFSQEWTLKADRASTVASYAFERVRTSAEPSGW
;
A
#
# COMPACT_ATOMS: atom_id res chain seq x y z
N MET A 1 -2.67 6.69 7.94
CA MET A 1 -3.40 5.40 7.82
C MET A 1 -4.40 5.46 6.70
N GLU A 2 -4.49 4.41 5.93
CA GLU A 2 -5.53 4.29 4.92
C GLU A 2 -6.13 2.90 4.95
N SER A 3 -7.40 2.81 4.59
CA SER A 3 -8.12 1.54 4.53
C SER A 3 -8.66 1.33 3.13
N LEU A 4 -8.52 0.13 2.64
CA LEU A 4 -9.01 -0.25 1.33
C LEU A 4 -10.07 -1.33 1.48
N PHE A 5 -11.26 -1.05 0.96
CA PHE A 5 -12.34 -2.02 0.90
C PHE A 5 -12.56 -2.38 -0.56
N VAL A 6 -12.31 -3.62 -0.91
CA VAL A 6 -12.33 -4.06 -2.31
C VAL A 6 -13.58 -4.87 -2.59
N GLY A 7 -14.50 -4.25 -3.31
CA GLY A 7 -15.66 -4.91 -3.88
C GLY A 7 -16.54 -5.69 -2.91
N ALA A 8 -17.34 -6.56 -3.45
CA ALA A 8 -18.26 -7.38 -2.66
C ALA A 8 -17.56 -8.51 -1.89
N THR A 9 -16.29 -8.74 -2.13
CA THR A 9 -15.52 -9.75 -1.40
C THR A 9 -15.17 -9.33 0.00
N GLN A 10 -15.34 -8.05 0.32
CA GLN A 10 -15.06 -7.49 1.64
C GLN A 10 -13.64 -7.74 2.11
N GLU A 11 -12.69 -7.64 1.22
CA GLU A 11 -11.29 -7.71 1.57
C GLU A 11 -10.89 -6.43 2.27
N ASN A 12 -10.72 -6.50 3.57
CA ASN A 12 -10.32 -5.35 4.37
C ASN A 12 -8.80 -5.31 4.46
N MET A 13 -8.23 -4.21 4.00
CA MET A 13 -6.79 -4.01 4.04
C MET A 13 -6.50 -2.62 4.61
N VAL A 14 -5.46 -2.53 5.42
CA VAL A 14 -5.03 -1.27 6.04
C VAL A 14 -3.55 -1.09 5.80
N THR A 15 -3.18 0.10 5.36
CA THR A 15 -1.78 0.47 5.20
C THR A 15 -1.45 1.59 6.18
N VAL A 16 -0.40 1.40 6.96
CA VAL A 16 0.06 2.38 7.94
C VAL A 16 1.43 2.88 7.51
N TYR A 17 1.56 4.21 7.40
CA TYR A 17 2.80 4.87 7.04
C TYR A 17 3.44 5.46 8.29
N SER A 18 4.75 5.31 8.42
CA SER A 18 5.48 5.85 9.57
C SER A 18 6.87 6.30 9.15
N ILE A 19 7.48 7.12 10.00
CA ILE A 19 8.87 7.53 9.83
C ILE A 19 9.71 6.72 10.81
N SER A 20 10.73 6.04 10.29
CA SER A 20 11.64 5.23 11.10
C SER A 20 13.06 5.59 10.72
N ASN A 21 13.82 6.15 11.65
CA ASN A 21 15.20 6.58 11.42
C ASN A 21 15.36 7.47 10.19
N GLY A 22 14.42 8.40 9.99
CA GLY A 22 14.44 9.31 8.84
C GLY A 22 13.92 8.73 7.54
N ASN A 23 13.49 7.48 7.53
CA ASN A 23 12.96 6.82 6.35
C ASN A 23 11.45 6.65 6.46
N THR A 24 10.75 6.84 5.35
CA THR A 24 9.32 6.54 5.28
C THR A 24 9.12 5.06 5.04
N VAL A 25 8.42 4.41 5.96
CA VAL A 25 8.15 2.97 5.91
C VAL A 25 6.66 2.76 5.98
N LEU A 26 6.14 1.82 5.22
CA LEU A 26 4.75 1.40 5.34
C LEU A 26 4.67 -0.04 5.82
N THR A 27 3.60 -0.34 6.53
CA THR A 27 3.21 -1.71 6.87
C THR A 27 1.82 -1.93 6.32
N HIS A 28 1.67 -2.95 5.50
CA HIS A 28 0.40 -3.30 4.88
C HIS A 28 -0.21 -4.50 5.58
N TYR A 29 -1.36 -4.27 6.23
CA TYR A 29 -2.13 -5.34 6.88
C TYR A 29 -3.07 -5.92 5.84
N CYS A 30 -2.66 -7.04 5.29
CA CYS A 30 -3.32 -7.64 4.13
C CYS A 30 -4.40 -8.62 4.54
N SER A 31 -5.46 -8.71 3.73
CA SER A 31 -6.52 -9.70 3.91
C SER A 31 -6.01 -11.15 3.81
N MET A 32 -4.83 -11.35 3.22
CA MET A 32 -4.17 -12.65 3.19
C MET A 32 -3.57 -13.08 4.53
N GLY A 33 -3.63 -12.22 5.53
CA GLY A 33 -3.16 -12.53 6.87
C GLY A 33 -1.68 -12.24 7.13
N ASN A 34 -0.96 -11.70 6.16
CA ASN A 34 0.44 -11.30 6.36
C ASN A 34 0.58 -9.77 6.40
N GLN A 35 1.73 -9.30 6.84
CA GLN A 35 2.00 -7.87 6.98
C GLN A 35 3.33 -7.53 6.31
N PRO A 36 3.33 -7.26 5.00
CA PRO A 36 4.53 -6.80 4.31
C PRO A 36 4.92 -5.38 4.74
N ARG A 37 6.21 -5.14 4.83
CA ARG A 37 6.75 -3.81 5.07
C ARG A 37 7.57 -3.36 3.87
N MET A 38 7.46 -2.07 3.57
CA MET A 38 8.10 -1.48 2.41
C MET A 38 8.68 -0.12 2.78
N LYS A 39 9.77 0.25 2.12
CA LYS A 39 10.48 1.49 2.37
C LYS A 39 10.43 2.37 1.13
N LEU A 40 10.24 3.67 1.33
CA LEU A 40 10.28 4.64 0.22
C LEU A 40 11.64 4.57 -0.47
N ASN A 41 11.61 4.34 -1.77
CA ASN A 41 12.78 4.32 -2.62
C ASN A 41 12.92 5.67 -3.31
N GLY A 42 13.75 6.55 -2.74
CA GLY A 42 13.90 7.92 -3.24
C GLY A 42 14.45 7.99 -4.66
N SER A 43 15.33 7.05 -5.03
CA SER A 43 15.92 7.06 -6.36
C SER A 43 14.94 6.73 -7.48
N LYS A 44 13.84 6.02 -7.15
CA LYS A 44 12.78 5.67 -8.10
C LYS A 44 11.57 6.56 -7.98
N SER A 45 11.55 7.49 -7.03
CA SER A 45 10.39 8.32 -6.73
C SER A 45 10.55 9.73 -7.32
N THR A 46 9.41 10.34 -7.64
CA THR A 46 9.29 11.75 -8.03
C THR A 46 8.21 12.40 -7.18
N GLU A 47 7.95 13.70 -7.37
CA GLU A 47 6.90 14.39 -6.64
C GLU A 47 5.49 13.80 -6.89
N ALA A 48 5.28 13.24 -8.07
CA ALA A 48 3.97 12.69 -8.45
C ALA A 48 3.90 11.18 -8.33
N LYS A 49 5.03 10.51 -8.07
CA LYS A 49 5.09 9.05 -8.08
C LYS A 49 6.02 8.57 -6.98
N LEU A 50 5.45 7.93 -5.97
CA LEU A 50 6.21 7.43 -4.82
C LEU A 50 6.31 5.90 -4.91
N VAL A 51 7.55 5.41 -4.97
CA VAL A 51 7.82 3.98 -5.09
C VAL A 51 8.30 3.45 -3.75
N PHE A 52 7.60 2.44 -3.24
CA PHE A 52 7.96 1.73 -2.02
C PHE A 52 8.45 0.34 -2.36
N SER A 53 9.62 0.00 -1.87
CA SER A 53 10.27 -1.28 -2.16
C SER A 53 10.22 -2.19 -0.93
N TYR A 54 10.00 -3.46 -1.18
CA TYR A 54 9.85 -4.49 -0.15
C TYR A 54 11.07 -4.59 0.77
N ILE A 55 10.81 -4.70 2.08
CA ILE A 55 11.83 -4.97 3.09
C ILE A 55 11.68 -6.40 3.60
N ASP A 56 10.52 -6.70 4.17
CA ASP A 56 10.21 -7.98 4.79
C ASP A 56 8.70 -8.10 5.01
N ALA A 57 8.29 -9.20 5.59
CA ALA A 57 6.90 -9.41 5.96
C ALA A 57 6.82 -10.31 7.19
N THR A 58 5.78 -10.08 8.00
CA THR A 58 5.42 -10.99 9.08
C THR A 58 4.30 -11.92 8.64
N ASN A 59 4.21 -13.08 9.27
CA ASN A 59 3.20 -14.11 9.00
C ASN A 59 3.21 -14.61 7.56
N VAL A 60 4.39 -14.69 6.96
CA VAL A 60 4.60 -15.32 5.67
C VAL A 60 5.15 -16.70 5.91
N LYS A 61 4.44 -17.72 5.47
CA LYS A 61 4.77 -19.12 5.77
C LYS A 61 6.02 -19.62 5.05
N SER A 62 6.34 -19.02 3.90
CA SER A 62 7.51 -19.38 3.14
C SER A 62 7.83 -18.25 2.15
N ASP A 63 9.00 -18.31 1.51
CA ASP A 63 9.39 -17.34 0.49
C ASP A 63 8.50 -17.41 -0.76
N ARG A 64 7.72 -18.46 -0.88
CA ARG A 64 6.80 -18.66 -2.02
C ARG A 64 5.37 -18.24 -1.72
N ALA A 65 5.08 -17.93 -0.46
CA ALA A 65 3.71 -17.55 -0.07
C ALA A 65 3.31 -16.24 -0.74
N PRO A 66 2.04 -16.11 -1.15
CA PRO A 66 1.54 -14.88 -1.76
C PRO A 66 1.68 -13.70 -0.80
N ARG A 67 2.19 -12.59 -1.31
CA ARG A 67 2.29 -11.35 -0.53
C ARG A 67 2.38 -10.14 -1.44
N MET A 68 1.89 -9.00 -0.96
CA MET A 68 2.17 -7.73 -1.60
C MET A 68 3.65 -7.42 -1.42
N HIS A 69 4.33 -7.04 -2.49
CA HIS A 69 5.77 -6.89 -2.52
C HIS A 69 6.22 -5.45 -2.69
N ASP A 70 5.62 -4.74 -3.65
CA ASP A 70 5.97 -3.35 -3.90
C ASP A 70 4.71 -2.53 -4.08
N LEU A 71 4.80 -1.26 -3.77
CA LEU A 71 3.71 -0.30 -3.96
C LEU A 71 4.23 0.93 -4.69
N THR A 72 3.48 1.36 -5.69
CA THR A 72 3.68 2.66 -6.32
C THR A 72 2.44 3.51 -6.08
N LEU A 73 2.62 4.68 -5.48
CA LEU A 73 1.57 5.68 -5.34
C LEU A 73 1.71 6.69 -6.47
N ILE A 74 0.64 6.90 -7.20
CA ILE A 74 0.58 7.88 -8.27
C ILE A 74 -0.34 9.01 -7.83
N LEU A 75 0.22 10.19 -7.61
CA LEU A 75 -0.51 11.35 -7.08
C LEU A 75 -1.00 12.19 -8.27
N SER A 76 -2.31 12.21 -8.47
CA SER A 76 -2.93 12.96 -9.58
C SER A 76 -3.22 14.40 -9.17
N ASP A 77 -3.94 14.58 -8.06
CA ASP A 77 -4.22 15.88 -7.46
C ASP A 77 -4.49 15.69 -5.97
N LYS A 78 -4.92 16.75 -5.29
CA LYS A 78 -5.14 16.70 -3.83
C LYS A 78 -6.26 15.75 -3.40
N ASP A 79 -7.14 15.38 -4.32
CA ASP A 79 -8.30 14.55 -4.01
C ASP A 79 -8.26 13.18 -4.68
N HIS A 80 -7.29 12.94 -5.55
CA HIS A 80 -7.19 11.70 -6.32
C HIS A 80 -5.77 11.13 -6.29
N PHE A 81 -5.68 9.84 -6.04
CA PHE A 81 -4.42 9.12 -6.21
C PHE A 81 -4.71 7.67 -6.61
N SER A 82 -3.70 7.00 -7.11
CA SER A 82 -3.80 5.60 -7.49
C SER A 82 -2.74 4.80 -6.77
N GLN A 83 -3.02 3.52 -6.55
CA GLN A 83 -2.06 2.57 -6.01
C GLN A 83 -1.85 1.46 -7.02
N GLU A 84 -0.60 1.13 -7.29
CA GLU A 84 -0.23 -0.06 -8.04
C GLU A 84 0.53 -0.99 -7.10
N TRP A 85 -0.09 -2.11 -6.77
CA TRP A 85 0.49 -3.11 -5.91
C TRP A 85 1.05 -4.26 -6.74
N THR A 86 2.27 -4.70 -6.44
CA THR A 86 2.80 -5.92 -7.01
C THR A 86 2.56 -7.05 -6.04
N LEU A 87 1.78 -8.03 -6.46
CA LEU A 87 1.55 -9.26 -5.72
C LEU A 87 2.54 -10.30 -6.22
N LYS A 88 3.35 -10.84 -5.32
CA LYS A 88 4.26 -11.93 -5.63
C LYS A 88 3.78 -13.22 -4.99
N ALA A 89 3.77 -14.29 -5.78
CA ALA A 89 3.42 -15.62 -5.33
C ALA A 89 4.34 -16.60 -6.06
N ASP A 90 5.30 -17.18 -5.34
CA ASP A 90 6.34 -18.06 -5.89
C ASP A 90 7.13 -17.32 -7.00
N ARG A 91 7.01 -17.75 -8.23
CA ARG A 91 7.70 -17.13 -9.38
C ARG A 91 6.82 -16.17 -10.16
N ALA A 92 5.56 -16.04 -9.78
CA ALA A 92 4.61 -15.19 -10.47
C ALA A 92 4.54 -13.81 -9.84
N SER A 93 4.38 -12.78 -10.67
CA SER A 93 4.12 -11.42 -10.24
C SER A 93 2.91 -10.89 -10.98
N THR A 94 2.02 -10.24 -10.24
CA THR A 94 0.80 -9.66 -10.78
C THR A 94 0.65 -8.25 -10.22
N VAL A 95 0.20 -7.31 -11.05
CA VAL A 95 -0.05 -5.95 -10.63
C VAL A 95 -1.54 -5.73 -10.45
N ALA A 96 -1.92 -5.19 -9.28
CA ALA A 96 -3.29 -4.78 -8.99
C ALA A 96 -3.31 -3.27 -8.83
N SER A 97 -4.24 -2.60 -9.50
CA SER A 97 -4.34 -1.15 -9.50
C SER A 97 -5.65 -0.70 -8.88
N TYR A 98 -5.59 0.32 -8.03
CA TYR A 98 -6.76 0.89 -7.38
C TYR A 98 -6.70 2.41 -7.48
N ALA A 99 -7.82 3.01 -7.88
CA ALA A 99 -7.95 4.46 -7.93
C ALA A 99 -8.73 4.93 -6.70
N PHE A 100 -8.24 5.98 -6.05
CA PHE A 100 -8.82 6.53 -4.83
C PHE A 100 -9.26 7.95 -5.06
N GLU A 101 -10.40 8.27 -4.47
CA GLU A 101 -10.93 9.62 -4.43
C GLU A 101 -11.19 9.99 -2.98
N ARG A 102 -10.82 11.21 -2.62
CA ARG A 102 -11.09 11.71 -1.27
C ARG A 102 -12.60 11.85 -1.06
N VAL A 103 -13.08 11.21 -0.01
CA VAL A 103 -14.49 11.33 0.37
C VAL A 103 -14.61 12.44 1.41
N ARG A 104 -15.50 13.39 1.14
CA ARG A 104 -15.79 14.49 2.06
C ARG A 104 -17.28 14.50 2.34
N THR A 105 -17.62 14.46 3.62
CA THR A 105 -19.00 14.63 4.05
C THR A 105 -19.07 15.81 4.98
N SER A 106 -20.24 16.46 5.03
CA SER A 106 -20.45 17.61 5.91
C SER A 106 -20.37 17.26 7.39
N ALA A 107 -20.52 15.99 7.72
CA ALA A 107 -20.46 15.49 9.09
C ALA A 107 -19.07 15.02 9.49
N GLU A 108 -18.12 15.01 8.57
CA GLU A 108 -16.79 14.49 8.83
C GLU A 108 -15.95 15.50 9.57
N PRO A 109 -15.41 15.15 10.75
CA PRO A 109 -14.52 16.06 11.44
C PRO A 109 -13.28 16.28 10.59
N SER A 110 -12.83 17.52 10.54
CA SER A 110 -11.63 17.86 9.80
C SER A 110 -10.42 17.29 10.51
N GLY A 111 -9.63 16.58 9.78
CA GLY A 111 -8.32 16.13 10.19
C GLY A 111 -8.35 15.11 11.33
N TRP A 112 -7.76 14.10 11.18
CA TRP A 112 -7.51 13.13 12.23
C TRP A 112 -6.15 12.52 12.02
#